data_8b9141bbbac9e4682546ecddb1b12b49
#
_entry.id   8b9141bbbac9e4682546ecddb1b12b49
#
_cell.length_a   1.000
_cell.length_b   1.000
_cell.length_c   1.000
_cell.angle_alpha   90.00
_cell.angle_beta   90.00
_cell.angle_gamma   90.00
#
_symmetry.space_group_name_H-M   'P 1'
#
loop_
_entity.id
_entity.type
_entity.pdbx_description
1 polymer ?
#
loop_
_entity_poly.entity_id
_entity_poly.type
_entity_poly.pdbx_seq_one_letter_code
_entity_poly.pdbx_strand_id
1 'polypeptide(L)'
;MADESSVRRRKPEPVTDTPPESEPAESQDEEPKRDAPKKSKKKSTQDRLDEDESSGHILDIFRVLTFLVLAYFGLSYLVSSGETYSWGITNGSKYLQTDWWMKQFRGPIYLTPDELSGYDGSDPDKPIYLAINGSIYDVSSNARTYGPGGSYQYFAGCDAARGFVTGCFAEDRTPDMRGVEDMFLPLDDPAVDRHWSAEELAALKQEERANAERKVQEGLTHWVNFFKNSPKYDFVGYVKRPEGWPGTEPKRQLCEQAAKGRKKRVIPKKGGQ
;
A
#
# COMPACT_ATOMS: atom_id res chain seq x y z
N MET A 1 2.85 -29.16 -57.84
CA MET A 1 1.61 -29.87 -57.58
C MET A 1 1.12 -29.24 -56.30
N ALA A 2 0.33 -28.20 -56.35
CA ALA A 2 -1.14 -28.12 -56.38
C ALA A 2 -1.72 -28.83 -55.14
N ASP A 3 -2.34 -28.13 -54.25
CA ASP A 3 -3.68 -27.56 -54.46
C ASP A 3 -4.04 -26.51 -53.39
N GLU A 4 -4.65 -25.43 -53.87
CA GLU A 4 -5.36 -24.40 -53.14
C GLU A 4 -6.73 -24.92 -52.65
N SER A 5 -7.19 -24.50 -51.51
CA SER A 5 -8.62 -24.28 -51.32
C SER A 5 -8.89 -23.13 -50.30
N SER A 6 -9.31 -22.05 -50.92
CA SER A 6 -9.93 -20.87 -50.32
C SER A 6 -11.28 -21.17 -49.67
N VAL A 7 -11.55 -20.61 -48.50
CA VAL A 7 -12.92 -20.41 -48.02
C VAL A 7 -13.07 -18.99 -47.41
N ARG A 8 -13.69 -18.18 -48.21
CA ARG A 8 -14.56 -17.02 -48.07
C ARG A 8 -14.90 -16.50 -46.66
N ARG A 9 -14.64 -15.22 -46.56
CA ARG A 9 -15.28 -14.21 -45.68
C ARG A 9 -16.81 -14.22 -45.78
N ARG A 10 -17.49 -14.01 -44.63
CA ARG A 10 -18.81 -13.38 -44.59
C ARG A 10 -18.81 -12.34 -43.45
N LYS A 11 -19.06 -11.11 -43.83
CA LYS A 11 -19.42 -9.95 -43.05
C LYS A 11 -20.95 -9.92 -42.94
N PRO A 12 -21.58 -9.59 -41.83
CA PRO A 12 -22.96 -9.11 -41.82
C PRO A 12 -23.02 -7.63 -41.66
N GLU A 13 -23.89 -7.03 -42.47
CA GLU A 13 -24.26 -5.62 -42.53
C GLU A 13 -25.26 -5.24 -41.41
N PRO A 14 -25.50 -3.92 -41.19
CA PRO A 14 -26.31 -3.42 -40.08
C PRO A 14 -27.79 -3.34 -40.45
N VAL A 15 -28.66 -3.65 -39.49
CA VAL A 15 -30.10 -3.48 -39.60
C VAL A 15 -30.48 -2.15 -38.97
N THR A 16 -31.01 -1.26 -39.79
CA THR A 16 -31.76 -0.07 -39.44
C THR A 16 -33.24 -0.42 -39.35
N ASP A 17 -33.91 -0.08 -38.24
CA ASP A 17 -35.37 0.00 -38.22
C ASP A 17 -35.80 1.32 -37.57
N THR A 18 -36.46 2.10 -38.39
CA THR A 18 -37.14 3.36 -38.11
C THR A 18 -38.59 3.07 -37.75
N PRO A 19 -39.24 3.83 -36.86
CA PRO A 19 -40.64 3.61 -36.47
C PRO A 19 -41.60 4.30 -37.42
N PRO A 20 -42.87 3.80 -37.54
CA PRO A 20 -43.90 4.47 -38.34
C PRO A 20 -44.68 5.53 -37.57
N GLU A 21 -44.89 6.63 -38.22
CA GLU A 21 -45.78 7.74 -37.97
C GLU A 21 -47.21 7.37 -38.44
N SER A 22 -48.21 7.71 -37.66
CA SER A 22 -49.59 7.91 -38.17
C SER A 22 -50.41 8.73 -37.21
N GLU A 23 -50.74 9.95 -37.63
CA GLU A 23 -51.92 10.74 -37.25
C GLU A 23 -53.14 10.33 -38.13
N PRO A 24 -54.36 10.98 -38.01
CA PRO A 24 -55.14 11.59 -36.92
C PRO A 24 -56.61 11.13 -36.91
N ALA A 25 -57.42 11.58 -35.98
CA ALA A 25 -58.85 12.03 -36.05
C ALA A 25 -59.50 11.88 -34.66
N GLU A 26 -60.15 12.74 -34.14
CA GLU A 26 -61.25 13.69 -34.36
C GLU A 26 -62.06 13.83 -33.05
N SER A 27 -62.21 15.06 -32.66
CA SER A 27 -63.21 15.74 -31.83
C SER A 27 -64.28 14.95 -31.06
N GLN A 28 -64.45 15.31 -29.75
CA GLN A 28 -65.78 15.72 -29.22
C GLN A 28 -65.64 16.53 -27.94
N ASP A 29 -66.39 17.60 -27.91
CA ASP A 29 -66.59 18.58 -26.86
C ASP A 29 -67.11 17.99 -25.54
N GLU A 30 -66.61 18.44 -24.41
CA GLU A 30 -67.35 18.54 -23.17
C GLU A 30 -66.79 19.69 -22.28
N GLU A 31 -67.72 20.49 -21.79
CA GLU A 31 -67.66 21.77 -21.11
C GLU A 31 -66.98 21.72 -19.71
N PRO A 32 -66.45 22.84 -19.21
CA PRO A 32 -65.53 22.83 -18.07
C PRO A 32 -66.21 22.82 -16.71
N LYS A 33 -65.87 21.87 -15.85
CA LYS A 33 -66.19 22.02 -14.42
C LYS A 33 -65.20 22.95 -13.75
N ARG A 34 -65.74 24.01 -13.18
CA ARG A 34 -65.06 25.00 -12.33
C ARG A 34 -64.48 24.30 -11.08
N ASP A 35 -63.22 24.13 -11.01
CA ASP A 35 -62.50 23.81 -9.77
C ASP A 35 -62.20 25.10 -9.00
N ALA A 36 -62.57 25.08 -7.71
CA ALA A 36 -62.40 26.17 -6.77
C ALA A 36 -60.91 26.51 -6.55
N PRO A 37 -60.59 27.78 -6.23
CA PRO A 37 -59.20 28.21 -6.08
C PRO A 37 -58.57 27.59 -4.82
N LYS A 38 -57.47 26.84 -5.01
CA LYS A 38 -56.59 26.42 -3.93
C LYS A 38 -56.08 27.66 -3.21
N LYS A 39 -56.52 27.87 -1.99
CA LYS A 39 -55.99 28.90 -1.07
C LYS A 39 -54.48 28.65 -0.90
N SER A 40 -53.65 29.48 -1.52
CA SER A 40 -52.25 29.59 -1.16
C SER A 40 -52.17 30.02 0.31
N LYS A 41 -51.65 29.18 1.18
CA LYS A 41 -51.29 29.58 2.55
C LYS A 41 -50.24 30.68 2.41
N LYS A 42 -50.65 31.94 2.63
CA LYS A 42 -49.72 33.04 2.86
C LYS A 42 -48.97 32.70 4.13
N LYS A 43 -47.64 32.43 4.03
CA LYS A 43 -46.74 32.35 5.21
C LYS A 43 -46.96 33.63 6.03
N SER A 44 -47.08 33.46 7.34
CA SER A 44 -47.26 34.57 8.24
C SER A 44 -46.04 35.50 8.17
N THR A 45 -46.25 36.78 8.46
CA THR A 45 -45.18 37.78 8.48
C THR A 45 -44.07 37.37 9.50
N GLN A 46 -44.46 36.63 10.54
CA GLN A 46 -43.56 36.11 11.56
C GLN A 46 -42.63 35.04 11.03
N ASP A 47 -43.14 34.08 10.23
CA ASP A 47 -42.29 33.03 9.61
C ASP A 47 -41.24 33.59 8.64
N ARG A 48 -41.52 34.77 8.04
CA ARG A 48 -40.54 35.46 7.15
C ARG A 48 -39.48 36.21 7.94
N LEU A 49 -39.81 36.76 9.10
CA LEU A 49 -38.85 37.45 9.96
C LEU A 49 -37.87 36.45 10.58
N ASP A 50 -38.34 35.27 10.99
CA ASP A 50 -37.48 34.22 11.56
C ASP A 50 -36.55 33.60 10.52
N GLU A 51 -36.97 33.46 9.25
CA GLU A 51 -36.10 33.00 8.16
C GLU A 51 -35.02 34.05 7.80
N ASP A 52 -35.33 35.34 7.83
CA ASP A 52 -34.38 36.43 7.55
C ASP A 52 -33.36 36.62 8.68
N GLU A 53 -33.76 36.45 9.96
CA GLU A 53 -32.84 36.51 11.12
C GLU A 53 -31.85 35.34 11.12
N SER A 54 -32.31 34.12 10.85
CA SER A 54 -31.46 32.94 10.76
C SER A 54 -30.44 33.05 9.62
N SER A 55 -30.83 33.58 8.46
CA SER A 55 -29.95 33.81 7.33
C SER A 55 -28.89 34.87 7.62
N GLY A 56 -29.23 35.92 8.38
CA GLY A 56 -28.30 36.96 8.82
C GLY A 56 -27.17 36.44 9.68
N HIS A 57 -27.46 35.60 10.66
CA HIS A 57 -26.46 35.02 11.54
C HIS A 57 -25.49 34.09 10.81
N ILE A 58 -25.94 33.30 9.85
CA ILE A 58 -25.10 32.44 9.02
C ILE A 58 -24.15 33.30 8.17
N LEU A 59 -24.62 34.35 7.56
CA LEU A 59 -23.80 35.27 6.78
C LEU A 59 -22.77 36.00 7.63
N ASP A 60 -23.10 36.37 8.85
CA ASP A 60 -22.13 36.99 9.78
C ASP A 60 -21.07 36.01 10.25
N ILE A 61 -21.41 34.75 10.49
CA ILE A 61 -20.45 33.70 10.78
C ILE A 61 -19.50 33.52 9.60
N PHE A 62 -20.00 33.48 8.36
CA PHE A 62 -19.16 33.41 7.18
C PHE A 62 -18.21 34.61 7.02
N ARG A 63 -18.72 35.84 7.30
CA ARG A 63 -17.88 37.05 7.29
C ARG A 63 -16.74 36.97 8.30
N VAL A 64 -17.04 36.56 9.54
CA VAL A 64 -16.04 36.41 10.59
C VAL A 64 -15.03 35.33 10.24
N LEU A 65 -15.47 34.17 9.76
CA LEU A 65 -14.58 33.09 9.32
C LEU A 65 -13.68 33.55 8.17
N THR A 66 -14.25 34.20 7.15
CA THR A 66 -13.46 34.75 6.03
C THR A 66 -12.44 35.77 6.49
N PHE A 67 -12.82 36.67 7.40
CA PHE A 67 -11.89 37.64 7.98
C PHE A 67 -10.76 36.97 8.76
N LEU A 68 -11.08 35.95 9.58
CA LEU A 68 -10.06 35.21 10.34
C LEU A 68 -9.08 34.47 9.43
N VAL A 69 -9.57 33.88 8.35
CA VAL A 69 -8.73 33.22 7.34
C VAL A 69 -7.80 34.23 6.65
N LEU A 70 -8.35 35.36 6.20
CA LEU A 70 -7.55 36.42 5.57
C LEU A 70 -6.55 37.04 6.55
N ALA A 71 -6.95 37.25 7.80
CA ALA A 71 -6.07 37.74 8.86
C ALA A 71 -4.94 36.74 9.15
N TYR A 72 -5.24 35.43 9.18
CA TYR A 72 -4.22 34.38 9.36
C TYR A 72 -3.15 34.43 8.27
N PHE A 73 -3.55 34.44 6.99
CA PHE A 73 -2.62 34.52 5.87
C PHE A 73 -1.89 35.84 5.81
N GLY A 74 -2.58 36.95 6.05
CA GLY A 74 -1.99 38.27 6.05
C GLY A 74 -0.97 38.46 7.18
N LEU A 75 -1.28 37.97 8.37
CA LEU A 75 -0.35 38.03 9.51
C LEU A 75 0.88 37.13 9.29
N SER A 76 0.68 35.93 8.72
CA SER A 76 1.77 35.05 8.34
C SER A 76 2.71 35.73 7.35
N TYR A 77 2.17 36.39 6.32
CA TYR A 77 2.96 37.10 5.31
C TYR A 77 3.75 38.26 5.91
N LEU A 78 3.14 39.04 6.81
CA LEU A 78 3.80 40.14 7.49
C LEU A 78 4.92 39.67 8.43
N VAL A 79 4.67 38.62 9.22
CA VAL A 79 5.66 38.11 10.20
C VAL A 79 6.80 37.38 9.49
N SER A 80 6.56 36.75 8.34
CA SER A 80 7.59 36.07 7.53
C SER A 80 8.37 37.03 6.61
N SER A 81 8.18 38.34 6.72
CA SER A 81 8.80 39.33 5.82
C SER A 81 8.49 39.08 4.34
N GLY A 82 7.34 38.54 4.03
CA GLY A 82 6.91 38.25 2.66
C GLY A 82 7.36 36.91 2.11
N GLU A 83 8.01 36.04 2.88
CA GLU A 83 8.52 34.77 2.39
C GLU A 83 7.45 33.64 2.37
N THR A 84 6.50 33.64 3.32
CA THR A 84 5.50 32.58 3.39
C THR A 84 4.12 33.10 3.79
N TYR A 85 3.08 32.46 3.24
CA TYR A 85 1.68 32.74 3.61
C TYR A 85 1.13 31.80 4.70
N SER A 86 1.94 30.88 5.21
CA SER A 86 1.51 29.80 6.12
C SER A 86 2.46 29.54 7.28
N TRP A 87 3.04 30.60 7.89
CA TRP A 87 3.90 30.51 9.07
C TRP A 87 5.09 29.54 8.94
N GLY A 88 5.64 29.39 7.73
CA GLY A 88 6.72 28.44 7.47
C GLY A 88 6.29 26.98 7.48
N ILE A 89 4.99 26.69 7.48
CA ILE A 89 4.45 25.34 7.26
C ILE A 89 4.59 25.01 5.75
N THR A 90 5.82 25.06 5.27
CA THR A 90 6.16 24.72 3.87
C THR A 90 6.07 23.21 3.62
N ASN A 91 6.22 22.40 4.68
CA ASN A 91 5.86 21.01 4.69
C ASN A 91 4.44 20.87 5.22
N GLY A 92 3.46 21.35 4.44
CA GLY A 92 2.05 21.20 4.77
C GLY A 92 1.78 19.78 5.26
N SER A 93 1.04 19.66 6.35
CA SER A 93 0.56 18.38 6.85
C SER A 93 0.19 17.53 5.63
N LYS A 94 0.65 16.28 5.57
CA LYS A 94 0.32 15.34 4.49
C LYS A 94 -1.19 15.33 4.11
N TYR A 95 -2.02 15.75 5.04
CA TYR A 95 -3.48 15.93 4.85
C TYR A 95 -3.86 17.13 3.96
N LEU A 96 -2.96 18.05 3.66
CA LEU A 96 -3.19 19.18 2.74
C LEU A 96 -2.75 18.88 1.31
N GLN A 97 -2.10 17.74 1.08
CA GLN A 97 -1.68 17.30 -0.25
C GLN A 97 -2.82 16.55 -0.93
N THR A 98 -3.20 17.00 -2.13
CA THR A 98 -4.23 16.31 -2.96
C THR A 98 -3.86 14.87 -3.24
N ASP A 99 -2.56 14.60 -3.41
CA ASP A 99 -2.02 13.26 -3.66
C ASP A 99 -2.25 12.30 -2.49
N TRP A 100 -2.19 12.80 -1.25
CA TRP A 100 -2.50 11.99 -0.08
C TRP A 100 -3.95 11.53 -0.07
N TRP A 101 -4.89 12.43 -0.38
CA TRP A 101 -6.30 12.10 -0.47
C TRP A 101 -6.59 11.14 -1.62
N MET A 102 -5.98 11.37 -2.79
CA MET A 102 -6.14 10.46 -3.92
C MET A 102 -5.61 9.05 -3.62
N LYS A 103 -4.47 8.92 -2.93
CA LYS A 103 -3.94 7.63 -2.46
C LYS A 103 -4.94 6.93 -1.52
N GLN A 104 -5.55 7.68 -0.60
CA GLN A 104 -6.51 7.14 0.36
C GLN A 104 -7.80 6.61 -0.31
N PHE A 105 -8.28 7.29 -1.36
CA PHE A 105 -9.48 6.88 -2.08
C PHE A 105 -9.26 5.77 -3.11
N ARG A 106 -8.04 5.58 -3.61
CA ARG A 106 -7.74 4.53 -4.60
C ARG A 106 -7.71 3.12 -4.01
N GLY A 107 -7.64 2.98 -2.70
CA GLY A 107 -7.43 1.70 -2.04
C GLY A 107 -6.05 1.09 -2.32
N PRO A 108 -5.73 -0.07 -1.73
CA PRO A 108 -4.44 -0.74 -1.92
C PRO A 108 -4.30 -1.26 -3.36
N ILE A 109 -3.11 -1.08 -3.94
CA ILE A 109 -2.76 -1.72 -5.21
C ILE A 109 -2.29 -3.15 -5.00
N TYR A 110 -2.37 -3.96 -6.06
CA TYR A 110 -1.93 -5.34 -6.04
C TYR A 110 -0.99 -5.58 -7.21
N LEU A 111 0.29 -5.81 -6.93
CA LEU A 111 1.32 -6.02 -7.95
C LEU A 111 1.85 -7.45 -7.87
N THR A 112 2.10 -8.05 -9.03
CA THR A 112 2.92 -9.26 -9.12
C THR A 112 4.38 -8.92 -8.84
N PRO A 113 5.25 -9.90 -8.55
CA PRO A 113 6.69 -9.65 -8.38
C PRO A 113 7.33 -8.98 -9.62
N ASP A 114 6.88 -9.35 -10.82
CA ASP A 114 7.38 -8.78 -12.08
C ASP A 114 6.95 -7.32 -12.24
N GLU A 115 5.68 -7.00 -11.95
CA GLU A 115 5.21 -5.61 -11.97
C GLU A 115 5.91 -4.76 -10.90
N LEU A 116 6.13 -5.31 -9.70
CA LEU A 116 6.84 -4.61 -8.63
C LEU A 116 8.29 -4.29 -9.02
N SER A 117 8.94 -5.16 -9.80
CA SER A 117 10.32 -4.94 -10.24
C SER A 117 10.51 -3.67 -11.06
N GLY A 118 9.46 -3.17 -11.71
CA GLY A 118 9.47 -1.90 -12.44
C GLY A 118 9.43 -0.63 -11.56
N TYR A 119 9.46 -0.79 -10.22
CA TYR A 119 9.46 0.30 -9.23
C TYR A 119 10.77 0.33 -8.43
N ASP A 120 11.87 -0.03 -9.04
CA ASP A 120 13.22 -0.13 -8.44
C ASP A 120 13.97 1.22 -8.38
N GLY A 121 13.35 2.29 -8.92
CA GLY A 121 13.92 3.63 -9.00
C GLY A 121 14.77 3.89 -10.25
N SER A 122 14.84 2.95 -11.19
CA SER A 122 15.51 3.16 -12.48
C SER A 122 14.74 4.14 -13.38
N ASP A 123 13.42 4.19 -13.22
CA ASP A 123 12.52 5.09 -13.94
C ASP A 123 12.22 6.31 -13.04
N PRO A 124 12.69 7.52 -13.40
CA PRO A 124 12.50 8.74 -12.58
C PRO A 124 11.04 9.17 -12.50
N ASP A 125 10.19 8.73 -13.43
CA ASP A 125 8.75 9.07 -13.45
C ASP A 125 7.91 8.15 -12.57
N LYS A 126 8.51 7.09 -12.01
CA LYS A 126 7.85 6.15 -11.10
C LYS A 126 8.32 6.31 -9.66
N PRO A 127 7.44 6.06 -8.69
CA PRO A 127 7.85 5.96 -7.30
C PRO A 127 8.76 4.74 -7.07
N ILE A 128 9.53 4.78 -5.98
CA ILE A 128 10.36 3.65 -5.56
C ILE A 128 9.56 2.83 -4.55
N TYR A 129 9.28 1.58 -4.87
CA TYR A 129 8.57 0.66 -4.00
C TYR A 129 9.48 -0.44 -3.48
N LEU A 130 9.20 -0.81 -2.24
CA LEU A 130 9.80 -1.94 -1.54
C LEU A 130 8.67 -2.76 -0.94
N ALA A 131 8.76 -4.07 -0.99
CA ALA A 131 7.84 -4.90 -0.24
C ALA A 131 8.55 -5.64 0.90
N ILE A 132 7.79 -5.89 1.97
CA ILE A 132 8.20 -6.72 3.08
C ILE A 132 7.05 -7.63 3.51
N ASN A 133 7.28 -8.92 3.47
CA ASN A 133 6.27 -9.94 3.79
C ASN A 133 4.93 -9.69 3.08
N GLY A 134 5.00 -9.38 1.78
CA GLY A 134 3.83 -9.14 0.94
C GLY A 134 3.25 -7.73 1.00
N SER A 135 3.65 -6.88 1.93
CA SER A 135 3.17 -5.50 2.03
C SER A 135 4.10 -4.54 1.31
N ILE A 136 3.56 -3.71 0.41
CA ILE A 136 4.31 -2.76 -0.42
C ILE A 136 4.31 -1.38 0.26
N TYR A 137 5.47 -0.76 0.31
CA TYR A 137 5.69 0.58 0.86
C TYR A 137 6.36 1.49 -0.17
N ASP A 138 5.91 2.74 -0.23
CA ASP A 138 6.54 3.81 -1.00
C ASP A 138 7.72 4.36 -0.20
N VAL A 139 8.92 4.13 -0.70
CA VAL A 139 10.18 4.59 -0.09
C VAL A 139 10.83 5.74 -0.86
N SER A 140 10.10 6.37 -1.79
CA SER A 140 10.57 7.48 -2.63
C SER A 140 11.07 8.67 -1.81
N SER A 141 10.50 8.89 -0.61
CA SER A 141 10.97 9.94 0.32
C SER A 141 12.43 9.76 0.74
N ASN A 142 12.99 8.57 0.55
CA ASN A 142 14.38 8.23 0.85
C ASN A 142 15.10 7.61 -0.35
N ALA A 143 14.90 8.23 -1.54
CA ALA A 143 15.52 7.80 -2.79
C ALA A 143 17.04 7.72 -2.72
N ARG A 144 17.70 8.54 -1.87
CA ARG A 144 19.15 8.47 -1.64
C ARG A 144 19.59 7.11 -1.07
N THR A 145 18.72 6.44 -0.31
CA THR A 145 19.03 5.15 0.31
C THR A 145 18.60 3.97 -0.55
N TYR A 146 17.36 4.04 -1.11
CA TYR A 146 16.74 2.93 -1.84
C TYR A 146 16.81 3.06 -3.35
N GLY A 147 17.08 4.25 -3.88
CA GLY A 147 17.23 4.47 -5.32
C GLY A 147 18.58 3.99 -5.86
N PRO A 148 18.78 4.12 -7.17
CA PRO A 148 20.01 3.71 -7.84
C PRO A 148 21.26 4.35 -7.20
N GLY A 149 22.27 3.52 -6.90
CA GLY A 149 23.49 3.95 -6.19
C GLY A 149 23.36 4.08 -4.68
N GLY A 150 22.17 3.91 -4.12
CA GLY A 150 21.93 3.90 -2.68
C GLY A 150 22.38 2.60 -2.02
N SER A 151 22.68 2.65 -0.70
CA SER A 151 23.17 1.49 0.06
C SER A 151 22.16 0.34 0.13
N TYR A 152 20.88 0.62 -0.01
CA TYR A 152 19.78 -0.35 0.02
C TYR A 152 19.01 -0.45 -1.30
N GLN A 153 19.64 -0.07 -2.42
CA GLN A 153 19.04 -0.18 -3.75
C GLN A 153 18.55 -1.60 -4.10
N TYR A 154 19.20 -2.63 -3.54
CA TYR A 154 18.84 -4.04 -3.77
C TYR A 154 17.43 -4.40 -3.28
N PHE A 155 16.87 -3.63 -2.38
CA PHE A 155 15.56 -3.88 -1.81
C PHE A 155 14.43 -3.22 -2.60
N ALA A 156 14.74 -2.24 -3.42
CA ALA A 156 13.76 -1.61 -4.29
C ALA A 156 13.29 -2.57 -5.39
N GLY A 157 12.02 -2.50 -5.72
CA GLY A 157 11.41 -3.31 -6.77
C GLY A 157 11.23 -4.78 -6.40
N CYS A 158 11.37 -5.18 -5.12
CA CYS A 158 11.16 -6.56 -4.72
C CYS A 158 10.61 -6.69 -3.30
N ASP A 159 10.13 -7.90 -2.96
CA ASP A 159 9.87 -8.25 -1.56
C ASP A 159 11.16 -8.79 -0.95
N ALA A 160 11.78 -7.98 -0.13
CA ALA A 160 13.11 -8.19 0.41
C ALA A 160 13.13 -8.79 1.83
N ALA A 161 11.99 -9.35 2.29
CA ALA A 161 11.85 -9.83 3.66
C ALA A 161 12.98 -10.76 4.10
N ARG A 162 13.38 -11.70 3.24
CA ARG A 162 14.50 -12.62 3.52
C ARG A 162 15.82 -11.87 3.68
N GLY A 163 16.14 -10.98 2.74
CA GLY A 163 17.37 -10.19 2.76
C GLY A 163 17.53 -9.33 4.02
N PHE A 164 16.43 -8.78 4.51
CA PHE A 164 16.43 -8.02 5.77
C PHE A 164 16.74 -8.88 6.98
N VAL A 165 16.35 -10.15 6.99
CA VAL A 165 16.60 -11.06 8.12
C VAL A 165 18.00 -11.70 8.02
N THR A 166 18.42 -12.09 6.81
CA THR A 166 19.72 -12.77 6.60
C THR A 166 20.90 -11.81 6.53
N GLY A 167 20.65 -10.53 6.22
CA GLY A 167 21.68 -9.55 5.90
C GLY A 167 22.29 -9.70 4.49
N CYS A 168 21.75 -10.59 3.65
CA CYS A 168 22.25 -10.90 2.30
C CYS A 168 21.46 -10.14 1.25
N PHE A 169 21.77 -8.87 1.06
CA PHE A 169 20.94 -7.90 0.35
C PHE A 169 20.83 -8.16 -1.15
N ALA A 170 21.88 -8.62 -1.78
CA ALA A 170 21.91 -8.87 -3.22
C ALA A 170 21.30 -10.24 -3.59
N GLU A 171 21.55 -11.25 -2.76
CA GLU A 171 21.17 -12.63 -3.05
C GLU A 171 19.74 -12.96 -2.63
N ASP A 172 19.30 -12.40 -1.49
CA ASP A 172 18.03 -12.76 -0.83
C ASP A 172 16.90 -11.77 -1.12
N ARG A 173 16.73 -11.39 -2.40
CA ARG A 173 15.65 -10.53 -2.88
C ARG A 173 14.32 -11.28 -3.02
N THR A 174 13.86 -11.88 -1.95
CA THR A 174 12.66 -12.72 -1.90
C THR A 174 12.08 -12.72 -0.49
N PRO A 175 10.79 -12.97 -0.29
CA PRO A 175 10.21 -13.20 1.03
C PRO A 175 10.20 -14.67 1.46
N ASP A 176 10.75 -15.60 0.67
CA ASP A 176 10.80 -17.01 1.04
C ASP A 176 11.73 -17.24 2.24
N MET A 177 11.11 -17.39 3.40
CA MET A 177 11.84 -17.57 4.66
C MET A 177 12.27 -19.01 4.93
N ARG A 178 11.94 -19.98 4.06
CA ARG A 178 12.32 -21.38 4.24
C ARG A 178 13.84 -21.55 4.25
N GLY A 179 14.37 -22.13 5.31
CA GLY A 179 15.79 -22.37 5.49
C GLY A 179 16.57 -21.22 6.11
N VAL A 180 15.92 -20.07 6.40
CA VAL A 180 16.57 -18.98 7.11
C VAL A 180 16.89 -19.38 8.56
N GLU A 181 16.09 -20.26 9.16
CA GLU A 181 16.32 -20.81 10.50
C GLU A 181 17.71 -21.45 10.62
N ASP A 182 18.25 -22.00 9.55
CA ASP A 182 19.54 -22.66 9.55
C ASP A 182 20.71 -21.71 9.93
N MET A 183 20.56 -20.38 9.71
CA MET A 183 21.60 -19.41 10.11
C MET A 183 21.78 -19.30 11.63
N PHE A 184 20.74 -19.65 12.39
CA PHE A 184 20.73 -19.60 13.85
C PHE A 184 21.05 -20.96 14.50
N LEU A 185 21.09 -22.04 13.69
CA LEU A 185 21.44 -23.36 14.17
C LEU A 185 22.97 -23.49 14.33
N PRO A 186 23.43 -24.11 15.40
CA PRO A 186 24.85 -24.42 15.52
C PRO A 186 25.32 -25.43 14.46
N LEU A 187 26.60 -25.40 14.17
CA LEU A 187 27.23 -26.43 13.32
C LEU A 187 27.33 -27.73 14.08
N ASP A 188 26.93 -28.84 13.46
CA ASP A 188 27.14 -30.16 13.97
C ASP A 188 28.63 -30.47 13.94
N ASP A 189 29.18 -30.88 15.07
CA ASP A 189 30.57 -31.31 15.21
C ASP A 189 30.65 -32.58 16.08
N PRO A 190 31.02 -33.73 15.51
CA PRO A 190 31.10 -34.98 16.26
C PRO A 190 31.99 -34.90 17.50
N ALA A 191 33.05 -34.07 17.48
CA ALA A 191 33.93 -33.89 18.62
C ALA A 191 33.26 -33.13 19.78
N VAL A 192 32.30 -32.29 19.47
CA VAL A 192 31.51 -31.55 20.44
C VAL A 192 30.25 -32.33 20.84
N ASP A 193 29.54 -32.89 19.87
CA ASP A 193 28.26 -33.57 20.05
C ASP A 193 28.34 -34.84 20.90
N ARG A 194 29.51 -35.49 20.95
CA ARG A 194 29.79 -36.65 21.82
C ARG A 194 29.63 -36.40 23.35
N HIS A 195 29.49 -35.12 23.74
CA HIS A 195 29.30 -34.77 25.16
C HIS A 195 27.88 -35.00 25.65
N TRP A 196 26.94 -35.28 24.74
CA TRP A 196 25.56 -35.61 25.03
C TRP A 196 25.26 -37.07 24.64
N SER A 197 24.30 -37.69 25.32
CA SER A 197 23.72 -38.93 24.82
C SER A 197 22.90 -38.67 23.53
N ALA A 198 22.58 -39.74 22.79
CA ALA A 198 21.78 -39.60 21.58
C ALA A 198 20.41 -38.96 21.83
N GLU A 199 19.78 -39.28 22.95
CA GLU A 199 18.48 -38.77 23.37
C GLU A 199 18.59 -37.29 23.76
N GLU A 200 19.58 -36.95 24.59
CA GLU A 200 19.84 -35.55 24.98
C GLU A 200 20.16 -34.67 23.78
N LEU A 201 20.99 -35.18 22.85
CA LEU A 201 21.33 -34.43 21.64
C LEU A 201 20.10 -34.22 20.73
N ALA A 202 19.23 -35.22 20.62
CA ALA A 202 17.99 -35.10 19.85
C ALA A 202 17.07 -34.05 20.45
N ALA A 203 16.88 -34.06 21.76
CA ALA A 203 16.07 -33.04 22.46
C ALA A 203 16.68 -31.63 22.32
N LEU A 204 18.01 -31.51 22.46
CA LEU A 204 18.72 -30.24 22.28
C LEU A 204 18.55 -29.70 20.85
N LYS A 205 18.69 -30.55 19.82
CA LYS A 205 18.49 -30.15 18.42
C LYS A 205 17.07 -29.68 18.15
N GLN A 206 16.08 -30.29 18.80
CA GLN A 206 14.69 -29.85 18.70
C GLN A 206 14.48 -28.44 19.31
N GLU A 207 15.07 -28.22 20.49
CA GLU A 207 15.02 -26.90 21.14
C GLU A 207 15.78 -25.84 20.34
N GLU A 208 16.97 -26.16 19.82
CA GLU A 208 17.75 -25.29 18.94
C GLU A 208 16.93 -24.86 17.71
N ARG A 209 16.21 -25.80 17.07
CA ARG A 209 15.35 -25.51 15.92
C ARG A 209 14.20 -24.60 16.28
N ALA A 210 13.49 -24.88 17.36
CA ALA A 210 12.39 -24.03 17.83
C ALA A 210 12.88 -22.59 18.17
N ASN A 211 14.07 -22.49 18.78
CA ASN A 211 14.71 -21.21 19.05
C ASN A 211 15.12 -20.48 17.76
N ALA A 212 15.62 -21.20 16.76
CA ALA A 212 16.02 -20.64 15.47
C ALA A 212 14.80 -20.09 14.71
N GLU A 213 13.71 -20.86 14.65
CA GLU A 213 12.45 -20.44 14.03
C GLU A 213 11.87 -19.20 14.72
N ARG A 214 11.91 -19.14 16.05
CA ARG A 214 11.49 -17.97 16.82
C ARG A 214 12.33 -16.74 16.47
N LYS A 215 13.65 -16.86 16.37
CA LYS A 215 14.54 -15.75 15.99
C LYS A 215 14.26 -15.24 14.57
N VAL A 216 13.97 -16.13 13.63
CA VAL A 216 13.55 -15.75 12.27
C VAL A 216 12.27 -14.95 12.33
N GLN A 217 11.27 -15.42 13.09
CA GLN A 217 9.99 -14.73 13.23
C GLN A 217 10.13 -13.36 13.93
N GLU A 218 10.96 -13.28 14.97
CA GLU A 218 11.30 -12.03 15.66
C GLU A 218 11.95 -11.03 14.70
N GLY A 219 12.95 -11.48 13.93
CA GLY A 219 13.64 -10.67 12.92
C GLY A 219 12.68 -10.16 11.84
N LEU A 220 11.85 -11.04 11.29
CA LEU A 220 10.85 -10.65 10.30
C LEU A 220 9.84 -9.64 10.88
N THR A 221 9.33 -9.91 12.07
CA THR A 221 8.36 -9.04 12.77
C THR A 221 8.96 -7.66 13.03
N HIS A 222 10.23 -7.60 13.42
CA HIS A 222 10.95 -6.33 13.60
C HIS A 222 10.89 -5.46 12.35
N TRP A 223 11.24 -6.02 11.20
CA TRP A 223 11.25 -5.28 9.93
C TRP A 223 9.86 -4.94 9.42
N VAL A 224 8.89 -5.85 9.55
CA VAL A 224 7.48 -5.56 9.23
C VAL A 224 6.98 -4.38 10.06
N ASN A 225 7.25 -4.37 11.36
CA ASN A 225 6.84 -3.28 12.26
C ASN A 225 7.59 -1.97 11.95
N PHE A 226 8.87 -2.05 11.57
CA PHE A 226 9.65 -0.89 11.18
C PHE A 226 9.00 -0.16 10.00
N PHE A 227 8.65 -0.86 8.92
CA PHE A 227 8.00 -0.24 7.77
C PHE A 227 6.57 0.20 8.07
N LYS A 228 5.80 -0.65 8.75
CA LYS A 228 4.40 -0.37 9.11
C LYS A 228 4.22 0.89 9.97
N ASN A 229 5.13 1.11 10.90
CA ASN A 229 5.05 2.21 11.86
C ASN A 229 5.89 3.43 11.44
N SER A 230 6.60 3.36 10.34
CA SER A 230 7.44 4.46 9.87
C SER A 230 6.59 5.64 9.40
N PRO A 231 6.81 6.86 9.91
CA PRO A 231 6.13 8.04 9.40
C PRO A 231 6.62 8.49 8.02
N LYS A 232 7.71 7.88 7.53
CA LYS A 232 8.38 8.24 6.27
C LYS A 232 7.91 7.41 5.08
N TYR A 233 7.33 6.23 5.32
CA TYR A 233 6.98 5.27 4.28
C TYR A 233 5.49 5.04 4.30
N ASP A 234 4.85 5.32 3.17
CA ASP A 234 3.41 5.11 3.03
C ASP A 234 3.14 3.67 2.57
N PHE A 235 2.18 3.02 3.22
CA PHE A 235 1.67 1.75 2.73
C PHE A 235 0.92 1.97 1.42
N VAL A 236 1.21 1.14 0.40
CA VAL A 236 0.67 1.28 -0.96
C VAL A 236 -0.24 0.11 -1.33
N GLY A 237 0.09 -1.10 -0.91
CA GLY A 237 -0.68 -2.29 -1.30
C GLY A 237 0.03 -3.59 -1.00
N TYR A 238 -0.30 -4.62 -1.80
CA TYR A 238 0.16 -5.98 -1.56
C TYR A 238 0.77 -6.62 -2.80
N VAL A 239 1.72 -7.54 -2.57
CA VAL A 239 2.29 -8.39 -3.62
C VAL A 239 1.39 -9.59 -3.85
N LYS A 240 0.91 -9.75 -5.10
CA LYS A 240 0.20 -10.95 -5.56
C LYS A 240 1.18 -12.06 -5.83
N ARG A 241 0.91 -13.25 -5.31
CA ARG A 241 1.70 -14.44 -5.57
C ARG A 241 0.84 -15.55 -6.14
N PRO A 242 1.42 -16.47 -6.94
CA PRO A 242 0.72 -17.66 -7.39
C PRO A 242 0.20 -18.49 -6.23
N GLU A 243 -0.89 -19.20 -6.46
CA GLU A 243 -1.40 -20.15 -5.49
C GLU A 243 -0.37 -21.25 -5.21
N GLY A 244 -0.24 -21.65 -3.94
CA GLY A 244 0.73 -22.64 -3.51
C GLY A 244 2.17 -22.12 -3.34
N TRP A 245 2.44 -20.86 -3.68
CA TRP A 245 3.74 -20.24 -3.35
C TRP A 245 3.93 -20.19 -1.82
N PRO A 246 5.16 -20.44 -1.25
CA PRO A 246 6.44 -20.73 -1.92
C PRO A 246 6.69 -22.23 -2.20
N GLY A 247 5.72 -23.12 -1.95
CA GLY A 247 5.87 -24.56 -2.10
C GLY A 247 6.22 -25.03 -3.52
N THR A 248 5.85 -24.24 -4.53
CA THR A 248 6.12 -24.53 -5.95
C THR A 248 7.57 -24.24 -6.35
N GLU A 249 8.33 -23.52 -5.51
CA GLU A 249 9.72 -23.18 -5.80
C GLU A 249 10.69 -24.01 -4.96
N PRO A 250 11.91 -24.28 -5.46
CA PRO A 250 12.95 -24.97 -4.69
C PRO A 250 13.36 -24.11 -3.46
N LYS A 251 13.55 -24.79 -2.32
CA LYS A 251 14.06 -24.13 -1.10
C LYS A 251 15.43 -23.51 -1.37
N ARG A 252 15.58 -22.22 -1.08
CA ARG A 252 16.86 -21.51 -1.23
C ARG A 252 17.81 -21.91 -0.11
N GLN A 253 19.08 -22.05 -0.46
CA GLN A 253 20.16 -22.22 0.52
C GLN A 253 20.45 -20.87 1.18
N LEU A 254 21.12 -20.93 2.35
CA LEU A 254 21.66 -19.72 2.97
C LEU A 254 22.74 -19.12 2.07
N CYS A 255 22.78 -17.80 2.00
CA CYS A 255 23.92 -17.10 1.43
C CYS A 255 25.19 -17.38 2.23
N GLU A 256 26.34 -17.17 1.62
CA GLU A 256 27.62 -17.48 2.22
C GLU A 256 27.88 -16.72 3.53
N GLN A 257 27.47 -15.44 3.59
CA GLN A 257 27.60 -14.60 4.77
C GLN A 257 26.82 -15.14 5.96
N ALA A 258 25.55 -15.49 5.77
CA ALA A 258 24.70 -16.06 6.82
C ALA A 258 25.19 -17.44 7.24
N ALA A 259 25.66 -18.28 6.31
CA ALA A 259 26.19 -19.57 6.60
C ALA A 259 27.50 -19.52 7.42
N LYS A 260 28.41 -18.59 7.09
CA LYS A 260 29.67 -18.34 7.83
C LYS A 260 29.49 -17.85 9.26
N GLY A 261 28.35 -17.22 9.55
CA GLY A 261 27.98 -16.70 10.88
C GLY A 261 27.70 -17.81 11.91
N ARG A 262 27.50 -19.06 11.48
CA ARG A 262 27.14 -20.19 12.35
C ARG A 262 28.34 -20.64 13.21
N LYS A 263 28.06 -20.97 14.46
CA LYS A 263 29.08 -21.40 15.44
C LYS A 263 28.80 -22.84 15.86
N LYS A 264 29.83 -23.51 16.34
CA LYS A 264 29.69 -24.85 16.97
C LYS A 264 28.91 -24.73 18.29
N ARG A 265 28.28 -25.83 18.73
CA ARG A 265 27.65 -25.93 20.06
C ARG A 265 28.67 -25.65 21.17
N VAL A 266 28.17 -25.03 22.21
CA VAL A 266 28.96 -24.78 23.41
C VAL A 266 28.85 -26.02 24.31
N ILE A 267 29.98 -26.62 24.64
CA ILE A 267 30.02 -27.75 25.56
C ILE A 267 29.52 -27.30 26.93
N PRO A 268 28.56 -28.03 27.56
CA PRO A 268 28.09 -27.69 28.88
C PRO A 268 29.25 -27.71 29.85
N LYS A 269 29.46 -26.63 30.59
CA LYS A 269 30.40 -26.62 31.69
C LYS A 269 29.92 -27.68 32.69
N LYS A 270 30.65 -28.77 32.89
CA LYS A 270 30.41 -29.68 34.03
C LYS A 270 30.37 -28.79 35.26
N GLY A 271 29.19 -28.71 35.90
CA GLY A 271 29.04 -27.97 37.14
C GLY A 271 30.13 -28.42 38.11
N GLY A 272 31.00 -27.47 38.46
CA GLY A 272 31.86 -27.66 39.62
C GLY A 272 30.95 -27.76 40.84
N GLN A 273 30.93 -28.94 41.45
CA GLN A 273 30.43 -29.11 42.81
C GLN A 273 31.33 -28.34 43.75
#